data_07b4969422aed41966c442e593a8403e
#
_entry.id   07b4969422aed41966c442e593a8403e
#
_cell.length_a   1.000
_cell.length_b   1.000
_cell.length_c   1.000
_cell.angle_alpha   90.00
_cell.angle_beta   90.00
_cell.angle_gamma   90.00
#
_symmetry.space_group_name_H-M   'P 1'
#
loop_
_entity.id
_entity.type
_entity.pdbx_description
1 polymer ?
#
loop_
_entity_poly.entity_id
_entity_poly.type
_entity_poly.pdbx_seq_one_letter_code
_entity_poly.pdbx_strand_id
1 'polypeptide(L)'
;FFTSCGENDTPEVSSASVKLNVKMGKTFENAKNKKVLITLTNTSTGKKTTYETSFNTDIELSNLPVDMYDIVATYTLSAEEYAEISGTNETEDLVFSAAATGIQLQPNKEQEINLELTTSTTNDFVIKTIYYAGSDNYKAAGENDCFVEIHNNSANTLYADGLCFALTTMNRY
;
A
#
# COMPACT_ATOMS: atom_id res chain seq x y z
N PHE A 1 -32.79 -42.80 -34.39
CA PHE A 1 -31.46 -42.78 -33.76
C PHE A 1 -31.13 -41.34 -33.41
N PHE A 2 -31.22 -41.01 -32.13
CA PHE A 2 -30.72 -39.72 -31.61
C PHE A 2 -29.40 -40.02 -30.95
N THR A 3 -28.29 -39.60 -31.57
CA THR A 3 -26.99 -39.52 -30.93
C THR A 3 -26.93 -38.22 -30.15
N SER A 4 -27.05 -38.31 -28.82
CA SER A 4 -26.73 -37.24 -27.92
C SER A 4 -25.20 -37.18 -27.82
N CYS A 5 -24.59 -36.23 -28.48
CA CYS A 5 -23.24 -35.80 -28.15
C CYS A 5 -23.34 -34.99 -26.86
N GLY A 6 -23.01 -35.61 -25.75
CA GLY A 6 -22.70 -34.91 -24.51
C GLY A 6 -21.28 -34.41 -24.63
N GLU A 7 -21.08 -33.20 -25.12
CA GLU A 7 -19.87 -32.45 -24.85
C GLU A 7 -19.97 -31.99 -23.39
N ASN A 8 -19.12 -32.55 -22.53
CA ASN A 8 -18.86 -32.01 -21.21
C ASN A 8 -18.06 -30.73 -21.43
N ASP A 9 -18.76 -29.66 -21.77
CA ASP A 9 -18.24 -28.29 -21.62
C ASP A 9 -18.15 -27.97 -20.12
N THR A 10 -17.13 -28.50 -19.48
CA THR A 10 -16.65 -27.91 -18.22
C THR A 10 -16.15 -26.53 -18.61
N PRO A 11 -16.76 -25.43 -18.11
CA PRO A 11 -16.25 -24.09 -18.42
C PRO A 11 -14.77 -24.03 -18.00
N GLU A 12 -13.89 -23.82 -18.98
CA GLU A 12 -12.49 -23.55 -18.67
C GLU A 12 -12.47 -22.32 -17.77
N VAL A 13 -12.11 -22.54 -16.51
CA VAL A 13 -11.89 -21.44 -15.58
C VAL A 13 -10.66 -20.70 -16.08
N SER A 14 -10.89 -19.60 -16.77
CA SER A 14 -9.81 -18.77 -17.27
C SER A 14 -8.97 -18.28 -16.11
N SER A 15 -7.68 -18.57 -16.15
CA SER A 15 -6.71 -18.14 -15.16
C SER A 15 -5.89 -16.97 -15.68
N ALA A 16 -5.35 -16.20 -14.76
CA ALA A 16 -4.45 -15.09 -15.04
C ALA A 16 -3.10 -15.30 -14.34
N SER A 17 -2.09 -14.59 -14.78
CA SER A 17 -0.78 -14.53 -14.12
C SER A 17 -0.34 -13.09 -13.92
N VAL A 18 0.45 -12.88 -12.87
CA VAL A 18 1.06 -11.57 -12.57
C VAL A 18 2.51 -11.77 -12.19
N LYS A 19 3.38 -10.94 -12.77
CA LYS A 19 4.78 -10.82 -12.41
C LYS A 19 4.95 -9.57 -11.56
N LEU A 20 5.40 -9.75 -10.33
CA LEU A 20 5.63 -8.66 -9.39
C LEU A 20 7.13 -8.40 -9.28
N ASN A 21 7.53 -7.17 -9.57
CA ASN A 21 8.91 -6.71 -9.41
C ASN A 21 8.97 -5.88 -8.13
N VAL A 22 9.49 -6.46 -7.06
CA VAL A 22 9.59 -5.80 -5.75
C VAL A 22 10.95 -5.15 -5.64
N LYS A 23 10.98 -3.82 -5.60
CA LYS A 23 12.21 -3.03 -5.55
C LYS A 23 12.39 -2.34 -4.20
N MET A 24 13.64 -2.25 -3.77
CA MET A 24 14.08 -1.53 -2.59
C MET A 24 15.18 -0.54 -2.97
N GLY A 25 15.17 0.62 -2.36
CA GLY A 25 16.21 1.62 -2.57
C GLY A 25 17.62 1.11 -2.23
N LYS A 26 18.64 1.60 -2.94
CA LYS A 26 20.04 1.14 -2.84
C LYS A 26 20.60 1.16 -1.43
N THR A 27 20.16 2.09 -0.59
CA THR A 27 20.62 2.22 0.80
C THR A 27 20.43 0.94 1.61
N PHE A 28 19.40 0.17 1.28
CA PHE A 28 19.01 -1.04 2.03
C PHE A 28 19.33 -2.36 1.31
N GLU A 29 20.07 -2.31 0.19
CA GLU A 29 20.45 -3.52 -0.57
C GLU A 29 21.25 -4.52 0.26
N ASN A 30 21.98 -4.04 1.26
CA ASN A 30 22.81 -4.85 2.15
C ASN A 30 22.09 -5.35 3.40
N ALA A 31 20.78 -5.14 3.51
CA ALA A 31 20.00 -5.69 4.62
C ALA A 31 20.15 -7.21 4.69
N LYS A 32 20.35 -7.74 5.92
CA LYS A 32 20.54 -9.18 6.18
C LYS A 32 19.26 -9.96 5.95
N ASN A 33 18.15 -9.41 6.44
CA ASN A 33 16.83 -9.94 6.18
C ASN A 33 16.21 -9.23 4.98
N LYS A 34 15.88 -9.98 3.93
CA LYS A 34 15.27 -9.44 2.69
C LYS A 34 13.84 -9.91 2.48
N LYS A 35 13.24 -10.51 3.50
CA LYS A 35 11.92 -11.14 3.42
C LYS A 35 10.81 -10.09 3.28
N VAL A 36 10.14 -10.11 2.15
CA VAL A 36 8.98 -9.28 1.85
C VAL A 36 7.72 -10.12 1.89
N LEU A 37 6.70 -9.63 2.55
CA LEU A 37 5.37 -10.21 2.58
C LEU A 37 4.50 -9.52 1.53
N ILE A 38 3.95 -10.28 0.59
CA ILE A 38 3.01 -9.79 -0.43
C ILE A 38 1.63 -10.31 -0.09
N THR A 39 0.66 -9.42 0.02
CA THR A 39 -0.75 -9.74 0.22
C THR A 39 -1.55 -9.36 -1.01
N LEU A 40 -2.18 -10.33 -1.66
CA LEU A 40 -3.17 -10.13 -2.71
C LEU A 40 -4.56 -10.19 -2.08
N THR A 41 -5.35 -9.16 -2.27
CA THR A 41 -6.76 -9.13 -1.86
C THR A 41 -7.63 -9.10 -3.11
N ASN A 42 -8.41 -10.15 -3.34
CA ASN A 42 -9.45 -10.13 -4.36
C ASN A 42 -10.55 -9.17 -3.91
N THR A 43 -10.82 -8.11 -4.68
CA THR A 43 -11.74 -7.05 -4.27
C THR A 43 -13.21 -7.47 -4.31
N SER A 44 -13.56 -8.44 -5.16
CA SER A 44 -14.93 -8.96 -5.28
C SER A 44 -15.32 -9.87 -4.12
N THR A 45 -14.39 -10.71 -3.66
CA THR A 45 -14.64 -11.71 -2.62
C THR A 45 -14.08 -11.35 -1.26
N GLY A 46 -13.17 -10.37 -1.19
CA GLY A 46 -12.42 -10.03 0.02
C GLY A 46 -11.37 -11.09 0.42
N LYS A 47 -11.19 -12.14 -0.40
CA LYS A 47 -10.22 -13.20 -0.11
C LYS A 47 -8.80 -12.64 -0.17
N LYS A 48 -8.04 -12.91 0.89
CA LYS A 48 -6.61 -12.55 0.98
C LYS A 48 -5.75 -13.79 0.80
N THR A 49 -4.70 -13.65 0.00
CA THR A 49 -3.66 -14.67 -0.18
C THR A 49 -2.31 -14.01 0.01
N THR A 50 -1.43 -14.66 0.77
CA THR A 50 -0.14 -14.12 1.15
C THR A 50 0.97 -14.93 0.55
N TYR A 51 2.01 -14.25 0.05
CA TYR A 51 3.22 -14.82 -0.53
C TYR A 51 4.44 -14.19 0.14
N GLU A 52 5.55 -14.94 0.16
CA GLU A 52 6.83 -14.46 0.64
C GLU A 52 7.83 -14.40 -0.51
N THR A 53 8.58 -13.33 -0.59
CA THR A 53 9.68 -13.14 -1.55
C THR A 53 10.80 -12.34 -0.90
N SER A 54 11.81 -11.99 -1.68
CA SER A 54 12.85 -11.04 -1.28
C SER A 54 12.75 -9.80 -2.15
N PHE A 55 13.11 -8.64 -1.62
CA PHE A 55 13.19 -7.44 -2.47
C PHE A 55 14.33 -7.56 -3.49
N ASN A 56 14.24 -6.77 -4.56
CA ASN A 56 15.10 -6.83 -5.75
C ASN A 56 15.08 -8.20 -6.45
N THR A 57 13.96 -8.94 -6.31
CA THR A 57 13.65 -10.16 -7.03
C THR A 57 12.25 -10.08 -7.63
N ASP A 58 12.08 -10.80 -8.73
CA ASP A 58 10.76 -10.95 -9.35
C ASP A 58 10.08 -12.18 -8.80
N ILE A 59 8.76 -12.11 -8.62
CA ILE A 59 7.91 -13.24 -8.29
C ILE A 59 6.81 -13.39 -9.32
N GLU A 60 6.63 -14.60 -9.84
CA GLU A 60 5.54 -14.93 -10.74
C GLU A 60 4.44 -15.67 -9.99
N LEU A 61 3.23 -15.14 -10.04
CA LEU A 61 2.04 -15.74 -9.48
C LEU A 61 1.12 -16.16 -10.62
N SER A 62 0.90 -17.46 -10.75
CA SER A 62 0.10 -18.06 -11.80
C SER A 62 -1.19 -18.69 -11.26
N ASN A 63 -2.10 -19.04 -12.15
CA ASN A 63 -3.38 -19.66 -11.82
C ASN A 63 -4.26 -18.83 -10.88
N LEU A 64 -4.17 -17.51 -10.99
CA LEU A 64 -5.05 -16.59 -10.26
C LEU A 64 -6.41 -16.51 -10.95
N PRO A 65 -7.53 -16.48 -10.22
CA PRO A 65 -8.83 -16.15 -10.80
C PRO A 65 -8.78 -14.80 -11.53
N VAL A 66 -9.46 -14.74 -12.68
CA VAL A 66 -9.64 -13.48 -13.41
C VAL A 66 -10.59 -12.60 -12.64
N ASP A 67 -10.05 -11.57 -11.98
CA ASP A 67 -10.81 -10.64 -11.14
C ASP A 67 -9.96 -9.37 -10.89
N MET A 68 -10.49 -8.49 -10.06
CA MET A 68 -9.80 -7.28 -9.61
C MET A 68 -9.09 -7.53 -8.28
N TYR A 69 -7.86 -7.04 -8.17
CA TYR A 69 -7.02 -7.26 -6.98
C TYR A 69 -6.38 -5.98 -6.47
N ASP A 70 -6.27 -5.90 -5.15
CA ASP A 70 -5.37 -5.00 -4.46
C ASP A 70 -4.15 -5.79 -3.99
N ILE A 71 -2.97 -5.27 -4.27
CA ILE A 71 -1.68 -5.91 -3.99
C ILE A 71 -0.90 -5.01 -3.05
N VAL A 72 -0.47 -5.54 -1.91
CA VAL A 72 0.34 -4.81 -0.94
C VAL A 72 1.59 -5.62 -0.63
N ALA A 73 2.76 -5.01 -0.77
CA ALA A 73 4.02 -5.56 -0.32
C ALA A 73 4.46 -4.85 0.96
N THR A 74 4.92 -5.60 1.96
CA THR A 74 5.44 -5.06 3.22
C THR A 74 6.77 -5.71 3.57
N TYR A 75 7.70 -4.90 4.06
CA TYR A 75 9.00 -5.32 4.57
C TYR A 75 9.28 -4.62 5.89
N THR A 76 9.75 -5.35 6.88
CA THR A 76 10.11 -4.79 8.18
C THR A 76 11.62 -4.94 8.39
N LEU A 77 12.28 -3.82 8.62
CA LEU A 77 13.67 -3.73 8.98
C LEU A 77 13.75 -3.44 10.47
N SER A 78 14.48 -4.26 11.23
CA SER A 78 14.63 -4.03 12.66
C SER A 78 15.40 -2.75 12.95
N ALA A 79 15.09 -2.11 14.09
CA ALA A 79 15.77 -0.90 14.54
C ALA A 79 17.31 -1.10 14.63
N GLU A 80 17.74 -2.29 15.10
CA GLU A 80 19.16 -2.64 15.20
C GLU A 80 19.85 -2.69 13.82
N GLU A 81 19.21 -3.34 12.85
CA GLU A 81 19.74 -3.46 11.49
C GLU A 81 19.72 -2.11 10.76
N TYR A 82 18.69 -1.30 11.00
CA TYR A 82 18.64 0.04 10.46
C TYR A 82 19.77 0.92 11.00
N ALA A 83 20.03 0.85 12.31
CA ALA A 83 21.14 1.57 12.95
C ALA A 83 22.50 1.18 12.35
N GLU A 84 22.71 -0.12 12.07
CA GLU A 84 23.93 -0.60 11.42
C GLU A 84 24.10 -0.04 10.01
N ILE A 85 23.02 0.10 9.24
CA ILE A 85 23.05 0.57 7.84
C ILE A 85 23.14 2.09 7.76
N SER A 86 22.36 2.80 8.58
CA SER A 86 22.22 4.27 8.51
C SER A 86 23.17 5.06 9.41
N GLY A 87 23.71 4.39 10.43
CA GLY A 87 24.50 5.04 11.47
C GLY A 87 23.68 5.89 12.46
N THR A 88 22.34 5.75 12.44
CA THR A 88 21.42 6.48 13.33
C THR A 88 20.88 5.53 14.40
N ASN A 89 20.60 6.08 15.60
CA ASN A 89 19.98 5.32 16.68
C ASN A 89 18.46 5.42 16.56
N GLU A 90 17.85 4.44 15.88
CA GLU A 90 16.40 4.27 15.89
C GLU A 90 16.00 3.29 17.01
N THR A 91 14.84 3.51 17.59
CA THR A 91 14.29 2.70 18.68
C THR A 91 13.17 1.79 18.23
N GLU A 92 12.65 2.00 17.02
CA GLU A 92 11.51 1.27 16.48
C GLU A 92 11.85 0.66 15.12
N ASP A 93 11.26 -0.49 14.83
CA ASP A 93 11.38 -1.14 13.55
C ASP A 93 10.79 -0.27 12.44
N LEU A 94 11.44 -0.25 11.29
CA LEU A 94 10.99 0.48 10.11
C LEU A 94 10.17 -0.43 9.21
N VAL A 95 8.97 0.01 8.88
CA VAL A 95 8.09 -0.68 7.94
C VAL A 95 8.14 0.03 6.59
N PHE A 96 8.52 -0.73 5.57
CA PHE A 96 8.45 -0.32 4.17
C PHE A 96 7.23 -0.93 3.53
N SER A 97 6.55 -0.20 2.69
CA SER A 97 5.38 -0.69 1.98
C SER A 97 5.33 -0.19 0.53
N ALA A 98 4.67 -0.98 -0.31
CA ALA A 98 4.27 -0.59 -1.65
C ALA A 98 2.88 -1.17 -1.90
N ALA A 99 2.06 -0.45 -2.66
CA ALA A 99 0.73 -0.90 -3.00
C ALA A 99 0.41 -0.64 -4.48
N ALA A 100 -0.33 -1.57 -5.07
CA ALA A 100 -0.99 -1.41 -6.36
C ALA A 100 -2.44 -1.83 -6.19
N THR A 101 -3.38 -0.92 -6.44
CA THR A 101 -4.80 -1.13 -6.19
C THR A 101 -5.61 -1.15 -7.48
N GLY A 102 -6.74 -1.86 -7.47
CA GLY A 102 -7.66 -1.92 -8.61
C GLY A 102 -7.06 -2.61 -9.84
N ILE A 103 -6.19 -3.58 -9.64
CA ILE A 103 -5.53 -4.31 -10.73
C ILE A 103 -6.50 -5.34 -11.32
N GLN A 104 -7.00 -5.09 -12.52
CA GLN A 104 -7.83 -6.02 -13.26
C GLN A 104 -6.96 -7.06 -13.95
N LEU A 105 -6.96 -8.31 -13.47
CA LEU A 105 -6.29 -9.41 -14.12
C LEU A 105 -7.07 -9.90 -15.35
N GLN A 106 -6.36 -10.11 -16.44
CA GLN A 106 -6.95 -10.55 -17.72
C GLN A 106 -6.66 -12.02 -17.98
N PRO A 107 -7.61 -12.75 -18.60
CA PRO A 107 -7.43 -14.16 -18.90
C PRO A 107 -6.26 -14.37 -19.86
N ASN A 108 -5.47 -15.42 -19.58
CA ASN A 108 -4.36 -15.87 -20.44
C ASN A 108 -3.33 -14.76 -20.76
N LYS A 109 -3.21 -13.76 -19.87
CA LYS A 109 -2.25 -12.67 -20.02
C LYS A 109 -1.45 -12.51 -18.75
N GLU A 110 -0.13 -12.41 -18.90
CA GLU A 110 0.76 -11.99 -17.83
C GLU A 110 0.76 -10.46 -17.74
N GLN A 111 0.62 -9.95 -16.52
CA GLN A 111 0.73 -8.52 -16.23
C GLN A 111 1.94 -8.29 -15.34
N GLU A 112 2.74 -7.28 -15.68
CA GLU A 112 3.90 -6.88 -14.90
C GLU A 112 3.56 -5.68 -14.01
N ILE A 113 3.85 -5.79 -12.71
CA ILE A 113 3.57 -4.77 -11.71
C ILE A 113 4.85 -4.47 -10.93
N ASN A 114 5.23 -3.20 -10.92
CA ASN A 114 6.36 -2.71 -10.14
C ASN A 114 5.89 -2.23 -8.77
N LEU A 115 6.50 -2.76 -7.72
CA LEU A 115 6.25 -2.41 -6.33
C LEU A 115 7.54 -1.83 -5.74
N GLU A 116 7.61 -0.52 -5.61
CA GLU A 116 8.76 0.15 -5.00
C GLU A 116 8.49 0.35 -3.50
N LEU A 117 9.24 -0.37 -2.67
CA LEU A 117 9.12 -0.31 -1.22
C LEU A 117 9.66 1.03 -0.72
N THR A 118 8.78 1.79 -0.11
CA THR A 118 9.09 3.06 0.53
C THR A 118 8.69 3.01 2.00
N THR A 119 9.48 3.63 2.86
CA THR A 119 9.09 3.81 4.25
C THR A 119 8.27 5.08 4.37
N SER A 120 7.15 5.03 5.09
CA SER A 120 6.60 6.21 5.70
C SER A 120 7.52 6.51 6.89
N THR A 121 8.52 7.34 6.66
CA THR A 121 9.40 7.78 7.74
C THR A 121 8.54 8.44 8.80
N THR A 122 8.67 7.97 10.03
CA THR A 122 8.03 8.55 11.22
C THR A 122 8.55 9.97 11.51
N ASN A 123 9.30 10.56 10.59
CA ASN A 123 10.02 11.82 10.77
C ASN A 123 9.32 13.03 10.17
N ASP A 124 8.04 12.91 9.82
CA ASP A 124 7.29 13.96 9.15
C ASP A 124 6.20 14.56 10.03
N PHE A 125 5.72 15.73 9.63
CA PHE A 125 4.49 16.26 10.17
C PHE A 125 3.30 15.44 9.68
N VAL A 126 2.39 15.09 10.59
CA VAL A 126 1.13 14.41 10.28
C VAL A 126 -0.06 15.25 10.71
N ILE A 127 -1.16 15.17 9.99
CA ILE A 127 -2.42 15.75 10.42
C ILE A 127 -3.00 14.83 11.50
N LYS A 128 -3.01 15.31 12.74
CA LYS A 128 -3.53 14.55 13.89
C LYS A 128 -5.04 14.70 14.03
N THR A 129 -5.55 15.90 13.83
CA THR A 129 -6.94 16.22 14.03
C THR A 129 -7.43 17.22 12.98
N ILE A 130 -8.59 16.95 12.41
CA ILE A 130 -9.36 17.92 11.64
C ILE A 130 -10.68 18.11 12.35
N TYR A 131 -10.91 19.30 12.89
CA TYR A 131 -12.17 19.67 13.52
C TYR A 131 -12.95 20.62 12.60
N TYR A 132 -14.19 20.25 12.28
CA TYR A 132 -15.05 20.99 11.35
C TYR A 132 -16.51 21.07 11.79
N ALA A 133 -16.84 20.56 12.99
CA ALA A 133 -18.23 20.32 13.41
C ALA A 133 -18.91 21.51 14.06
N GLY A 134 -18.18 22.58 14.41
CA GLY A 134 -18.74 23.72 15.17
C GLY A 134 -19.09 23.38 16.61
N SER A 135 -19.27 24.40 17.42
CA SER A 135 -19.52 24.28 18.88
C SER A 135 -21.02 24.22 19.23
N ASP A 136 -21.92 24.40 18.27
CA ASP A 136 -23.37 24.46 18.51
C ASP A 136 -24.09 23.35 17.72
N ASN A 137 -24.88 22.52 18.43
CA ASN A 137 -25.65 21.42 17.86
C ASN A 137 -26.75 21.86 16.87
N TYR A 138 -27.08 23.13 16.81
CA TYR A 138 -28.16 23.68 15.99
C TYR A 138 -27.70 24.58 14.84
N LYS A 139 -26.43 24.92 14.78
CA LYS A 139 -25.86 25.76 13.72
C LYS A 139 -24.71 25.04 13.07
N ALA A 140 -24.63 25.14 11.74
CA ALA A 140 -23.44 24.69 11.03
C ALA A 140 -22.19 25.36 11.60
N ALA A 141 -21.05 24.67 11.55
CA ALA A 141 -19.77 25.22 11.97
C ALA A 141 -19.56 26.58 11.32
N GLY A 142 -19.36 27.62 12.14
CA GLY A 142 -18.89 28.91 11.63
C GLY A 142 -17.49 28.76 11.10
N GLU A 143 -17.09 29.65 10.18
CA GLU A 143 -15.74 29.64 9.58
C GLU A 143 -14.62 29.69 10.63
N ASN A 144 -14.92 30.17 11.85
CA ASN A 144 -13.99 30.30 12.94
C ASN A 144 -13.94 29.07 13.88
N ASP A 145 -14.79 28.07 13.67
CA ASP A 145 -14.90 26.88 14.52
C ASP A 145 -14.18 25.67 13.93
N CYS A 146 -13.36 25.88 12.92
CA CYS A 146 -12.61 24.83 12.26
C CYS A 146 -11.10 24.95 12.55
N PHE A 147 -10.46 23.83 12.86
CA PHE A 147 -9.01 23.79 12.99
C PHE A 147 -8.42 22.49 12.49
N VAL A 148 -7.15 22.56 12.15
CA VAL A 148 -6.32 21.40 11.82
C VAL A 148 -5.16 21.37 12.81
N GLU A 149 -5.00 20.24 13.50
CA GLU A 149 -3.86 19.99 14.38
C GLU A 149 -2.81 19.21 13.60
N ILE A 150 -1.61 19.76 13.52
CA ILE A 150 -0.44 19.11 12.92
C ILE A 150 0.46 18.64 14.04
N HIS A 151 0.86 17.38 13.99
CA HIS A 151 1.70 16.74 14.98
C HIS A 151 3.06 16.40 14.35
N ASN A 152 4.13 16.67 15.11
CA ASN A 152 5.44 16.16 14.79
C ASN A 152 5.52 14.68 15.22
N ASN A 153 5.50 13.78 14.24
CA ASN A 153 5.52 12.33 14.49
C ASN A 153 6.94 11.77 14.59
N SER A 154 7.93 12.63 14.80
CA SER A 154 9.32 12.23 14.98
C SER A 154 9.81 12.45 16.40
N ALA A 155 10.88 11.77 16.79
CA ALA A 155 11.59 12.01 18.05
C ALA A 155 12.45 13.28 18.01
N ASN A 156 12.60 13.91 16.84
CA ASN A 156 13.46 15.06 16.62
C ASN A 156 12.66 16.34 16.51
N THR A 157 13.31 17.49 16.71
CA THR A 157 12.70 18.80 16.43
C THR A 157 12.59 18.98 14.92
N LEU A 158 11.36 19.17 14.42
CA LEU A 158 11.10 19.53 13.02
C LEU A 158 10.77 21.02 12.94
N TYR A 159 11.26 21.67 11.90
CA TYR A 159 10.96 23.07 11.61
C TYR A 159 9.81 23.14 10.61
N ALA A 160 8.77 23.89 10.96
CA ALA A 160 7.57 24.07 10.13
C ALA A 160 7.69 25.23 9.12
N ASP A 161 8.88 25.78 8.94
CA ASP A 161 9.16 26.85 7.98
C ASP A 161 8.93 26.32 6.55
N GLY A 162 8.07 27.00 5.80
CA GLY A 162 7.64 26.55 4.48
C GLY A 162 6.39 25.65 4.47
N LEU A 163 5.83 25.29 5.63
CA LEU A 163 4.56 24.57 5.70
C LEU A 163 3.43 25.49 5.21
N CYS A 164 2.69 25.04 4.20
CA CYS A 164 1.54 25.75 3.65
C CYS A 164 0.26 25.01 3.95
N PHE A 165 -0.76 25.73 4.39
CA PHE A 165 -2.12 25.24 4.57
C PHE A 165 -3.05 25.92 3.59
N ALA A 166 -3.81 25.13 2.80
CA ALA A 166 -4.79 25.63 1.85
C ALA A 166 -6.18 25.08 2.15
N LEU A 167 -7.14 25.96 2.37
CA LEU A 167 -8.57 25.64 2.39
C LEU A 167 -9.12 25.75 0.98
N THR A 168 -9.60 24.66 0.42
CA THR A 168 -10.28 24.65 -0.86
C THR A 168 -11.78 24.63 -0.65
N THR A 169 -12.49 25.64 -1.18
CA THR A 169 -13.96 25.62 -1.25
C THR A 169 -14.40 24.90 -2.51
N MET A 170 -15.17 23.82 -2.36
CA MET A 170 -15.88 23.25 -3.50
C MET A 170 -17.04 24.18 -3.86
N ASN A 171 -16.95 24.89 -4.99
CA ASN A 171 -18.14 25.46 -5.62
C ASN A 171 -18.98 24.30 -6.16
N ARG A 172 -20.10 24.01 -5.52
CA ARG A 172 -21.13 23.16 -6.11
C ARG A 172 -21.84 23.98 -7.18
N TYR A 173 -21.62 23.61 -8.43
CA TYR A 173 -22.49 24.04 -9.55
C TYR A 173 -23.72 23.14 -9.59
#